data_65db03c8fe40c0ff8568f3e72ad9e67a
#
_entry.id   65db03c8fe40c0ff8568f3e72ad9e67a
#
_cell.length_a   1.000
_cell.length_b   1.000
_cell.length_c   1.000
_cell.angle_alpha   90.00
_cell.angle_beta   90.00
_cell.angle_gamma   90.00
#
_symmetry.space_group_name_H-M   'P 1'
#
loop_
_entity.id
_entity.type
_entity.pdbx_description
1 polymer ?
#
loop_
_entity_poly.entity_id
_entity_poly.type
_entity_poly.pdbx_seq_one_letter_code
_entity_poly.pdbx_strand_id
1 'polypeptide(L)'
;MPDQKLQVIRGLNNCRQQHQNGVITIGNFDGLHLGHQKMLEKMHSEASRLNTQSCLMTFEPLPREYFSRDDSQKDNPDSSRLMSRIEKIRTLADFEDSLRPDYLLFLKFDRSLAGMSAVEFIEQILVESLKIRAVIVGDDFRFGCDRKGDFDLLSDYGDKYGFSVSSIESHCIDDHRVSSSLIRGALINDQLERADTMLGRPYTICGHVNHGDKRGRTIGFPTANIHLRRTQTPLHGVYSVTMHSLKHGDVAGIANIGRRPTVDGARVQLEVHLFDFDESIYGEQVCISFQHKIRDEKKFESFDGLKQQIQLDCQKALGLLKNER
;
A
#
# COMPACT_ATOMS: atom_id res chain seq x y z
N MET A 1 25.20 -13.60 -3.89
CA MET A 1 24.24 -14.58 -3.34
C MET A 1 23.14 -14.74 -4.37
N PRO A 2 22.49 -15.90 -4.56
CA PRO A 2 21.38 -15.99 -5.50
C PRO A 2 20.28 -15.01 -5.08
N ASP A 3 19.64 -14.38 -6.05
CA ASP A 3 18.53 -13.44 -5.93
C ASP A 3 17.48 -13.98 -4.93
N GLN A 4 17.56 -13.57 -3.68
CA GLN A 4 16.68 -14.07 -2.62
C GLN A 4 15.34 -13.36 -2.77
N LYS A 5 14.39 -14.05 -3.43
CA LYS A 5 13.03 -13.51 -3.64
C LYS A 5 12.28 -13.38 -2.31
N LEU A 6 11.59 -12.27 -2.13
CA LEU A 6 10.64 -12.07 -1.03
C LEU A 6 9.71 -13.27 -0.86
N GLN A 7 9.75 -13.93 0.29
CA GLN A 7 8.85 -15.04 0.60
C GLN A 7 7.64 -14.56 1.42
N VAL A 8 6.43 -14.83 0.92
CA VAL A 8 5.18 -14.43 1.56
C VAL A 8 4.59 -15.55 2.40
N ILE A 9 4.38 -15.30 3.68
CA ILE A 9 3.80 -16.24 4.65
C ILE A 9 2.42 -15.73 5.06
N ARG A 10 1.40 -16.57 5.00
CA ARG A 10 0.01 -16.22 5.35
C ARG A 10 -0.43 -16.97 6.60
N GLY A 11 -0.47 -16.27 7.74
CA GLY A 11 -0.82 -16.82 9.05
C GLY A 11 0.32 -17.59 9.71
N LEU A 12 0.32 -17.60 11.04
CA LEU A 12 1.33 -18.29 11.86
C LEU A 12 1.43 -19.78 11.58
N ASN A 13 0.31 -20.42 11.26
CA ASN A 13 0.26 -21.86 10.97
C ASN A 13 1.13 -22.27 9.76
N ASN A 14 1.52 -21.33 8.93
CA ASN A 14 2.41 -21.55 7.79
C ASN A 14 3.88 -21.20 8.10
N CYS A 15 4.17 -20.71 9.30
CA CYS A 15 5.54 -20.55 9.76
C CYS A 15 6.19 -21.94 9.96
N ARG A 16 7.45 -22.06 9.56
CA ARG A 16 8.27 -23.26 9.67
C ARG A 16 9.53 -22.93 10.45
N GLN A 17 10.30 -23.94 10.84
CA GLN A 17 11.55 -23.76 11.58
C GLN A 17 12.52 -22.78 10.90
N GLN A 18 12.56 -22.76 9.57
CA GLN A 18 13.37 -21.81 8.79
C GLN A 18 12.96 -20.34 8.95
N HIS A 19 11.73 -20.06 9.40
CA HIS A 19 11.19 -18.71 9.61
C HIS A 19 11.36 -18.23 11.06
N GLN A 20 11.98 -19.05 11.91
CA GLN A 20 12.25 -18.75 13.31
C GLN A 20 13.64 -18.12 13.48
N ASN A 21 13.88 -17.56 14.66
CA ASN A 21 15.14 -16.94 15.06
C ASN A 21 15.56 -15.73 14.20
N GLY A 22 14.60 -15.05 13.57
CA GLY A 22 14.82 -13.87 12.75
C GLY A 22 14.78 -12.55 13.52
N VAL A 23 15.10 -11.47 12.81
CA VAL A 23 14.83 -10.09 13.21
C VAL A 23 13.50 -9.66 12.60
N ILE A 24 12.61 -9.09 13.43
CA ILE A 24 11.27 -8.74 12.99
C ILE A 24 10.97 -7.25 13.14
N THR A 25 10.19 -6.70 12.21
CA THR A 25 9.49 -5.43 12.41
C THR A 25 7.99 -5.64 12.30
N ILE A 26 7.20 -4.89 13.10
CA ILE A 26 5.76 -5.11 13.25
C ILE A 26 5.02 -3.82 13.00
N GLY A 27 4.00 -3.86 12.13
CA GLY A 27 3.18 -2.69 11.87
C GLY A 27 2.19 -2.85 10.72
N ASN A 28 1.41 -1.81 10.47
CA ASN A 28 0.47 -1.79 9.36
C ASN A 28 1.17 -1.65 8.01
N PHE A 29 2.29 -0.96 7.96
CA PHE A 29 3.08 -0.69 6.76
C PHE A 29 2.21 -0.23 5.57
N ASP A 30 1.22 0.64 5.86
CA ASP A 30 0.30 1.15 4.86
C ASP A 30 0.98 2.29 4.09
N GLY A 31 1.26 2.06 2.81
CA GLY A 31 1.97 2.97 1.93
C GLY A 31 3.48 2.72 1.83
N LEU A 32 4.13 1.98 2.74
CA LEU A 32 5.59 1.75 2.75
C LEU A 32 6.39 3.05 2.55
N HIS A 33 6.00 4.10 3.29
CA HIS A 33 6.59 5.43 3.25
C HIS A 33 8.01 5.47 3.82
N LEU A 34 8.70 6.60 3.68
CA LEU A 34 10.11 6.76 4.09
C LEU A 34 10.38 6.37 5.55
N GLY A 35 9.44 6.65 6.48
CA GLY A 35 9.55 6.17 7.86
C GLY A 35 9.53 4.64 7.98
N HIS A 36 8.70 3.97 7.17
CA HIS A 36 8.71 2.51 7.10
C HIS A 36 9.99 1.96 6.46
N GLN A 37 10.51 2.63 5.43
CA GLN A 37 11.76 2.23 4.76
C GLN A 37 12.94 2.26 5.73
N LYS A 38 13.05 3.28 6.59
CA LYS A 38 14.07 3.33 7.65
C LYS A 38 13.96 2.17 8.64
N MET A 39 12.73 1.73 8.96
CA MET A 39 12.53 0.54 9.80
C MET A 39 13.04 -0.72 9.10
N LEU A 40 12.80 -0.84 7.79
CA LEU A 40 13.29 -1.97 6.99
C LEU A 40 14.82 -1.98 6.89
N GLU A 41 15.46 -0.84 6.66
CA GLU A 41 16.92 -0.70 6.66
C GLU A 41 17.53 -1.16 8.00
N LYS A 42 16.98 -0.67 9.09
CA LYS A 42 17.45 -1.05 10.43
C LYS A 42 17.25 -2.54 10.70
N MET A 43 16.10 -3.09 10.31
CA MET A 43 15.79 -4.51 10.42
C MET A 43 16.80 -5.35 9.60
N HIS A 44 17.08 -4.96 8.37
CA HIS A 44 18.02 -5.66 7.50
C HIS A 44 19.45 -5.60 8.05
N SER A 45 19.88 -4.43 8.51
CA SER A 45 21.19 -4.23 9.16
C SER A 45 21.35 -5.12 10.39
N GLU A 46 20.33 -5.19 11.25
CA GLU A 46 20.35 -6.02 12.46
C GLU A 46 20.31 -7.51 12.12
N ALA A 47 19.53 -7.93 11.12
CA ALA A 47 19.49 -9.30 10.64
C ALA A 47 20.88 -9.74 10.11
N SER A 48 21.54 -8.86 9.37
CA SER A 48 22.91 -9.09 8.86
C SER A 48 23.91 -9.21 10.00
N ARG A 49 23.83 -8.32 11.01
CA ARG A 49 24.70 -8.34 12.21
C ARG A 49 24.56 -9.64 12.99
N LEU A 50 23.34 -10.15 13.11
CA LEU A 50 23.03 -11.38 13.83
C LEU A 50 23.18 -12.65 12.96
N ASN A 51 23.54 -12.49 11.66
CA ASN A 51 23.60 -13.56 10.67
C ASN A 51 22.32 -14.40 10.66
N THR A 52 21.18 -13.71 10.51
CA THR A 52 19.85 -14.31 10.48
C THR A 52 18.96 -13.62 9.45
N GLN A 53 17.72 -14.05 9.34
CA GLN A 53 16.75 -13.55 8.37
C GLN A 53 15.91 -12.41 8.93
N SER A 54 15.44 -11.58 8.02
CA SER A 54 14.58 -10.42 8.29
C SER A 54 13.12 -10.72 7.97
N CYS A 55 12.19 -10.28 8.84
CA CYS A 55 10.77 -10.51 8.68
C CYS A 55 9.96 -9.24 8.91
N LEU A 56 9.19 -8.83 7.91
CA LEU A 56 8.14 -7.82 8.09
C LEU A 56 6.83 -8.51 8.47
N MET A 57 6.32 -8.24 9.66
CA MET A 57 5.00 -8.70 10.11
C MET A 57 3.97 -7.60 9.92
N THR A 58 2.87 -7.92 9.24
CA THR A 58 1.74 -7.02 9.02
C THR A 58 0.40 -7.76 9.14
N PHE A 59 -0.70 -7.03 9.03
CA PHE A 59 -2.03 -7.54 9.31
C PHE A 59 -2.94 -7.49 8.08
N GLU A 60 -3.83 -8.48 7.94
CA GLU A 60 -4.86 -8.48 6.90
C GLU A 60 -6.16 -9.09 7.43
N PRO A 61 -7.29 -8.32 7.49
CA PRO A 61 -7.36 -6.89 7.19
C PRO A 61 -6.52 -6.04 8.13
N LEU A 62 -6.34 -4.74 7.82
CA LEU A 62 -5.69 -3.82 8.75
C LEU A 62 -6.54 -3.66 10.02
N PRO A 63 -5.93 -3.47 11.21
CA PRO A 63 -6.68 -3.30 12.47
C PRO A 63 -7.78 -2.26 12.36
N ARG A 64 -7.50 -1.09 11.76
CA ARG A 64 -8.52 -0.04 11.56
C ARG A 64 -9.70 -0.52 10.71
N GLU A 65 -9.49 -1.33 9.68
CA GLU A 65 -10.56 -1.86 8.83
C GLU A 65 -11.40 -2.90 9.57
N TYR A 66 -10.78 -3.66 10.47
CA TYR A 66 -11.49 -4.60 11.32
C TYR A 66 -12.43 -3.88 12.29
N PHE A 67 -11.95 -2.81 12.96
CA PHE A 67 -12.76 -2.05 13.91
C PHE A 67 -13.75 -1.08 13.24
N SER A 68 -13.49 -0.62 12.00
CA SER A 68 -14.39 0.26 11.24
C SER A 68 -15.50 -0.48 10.47
N ARG A 69 -15.75 -1.76 10.76
CA ARG A 69 -16.83 -2.53 10.12
C ARG A 69 -18.23 -2.07 10.48
N ASP A 70 -18.38 -1.17 11.45
CA ASP A 70 -19.62 -0.51 11.76
C ASP A 70 -20.01 0.47 10.65
N ASP A 71 -21.26 0.41 10.18
CA ASP A 71 -21.75 1.07 8.96
C ASP A 71 -21.54 2.61 8.93
N SER A 72 -21.33 3.23 10.09
CA SER A 72 -21.15 4.68 10.22
C SER A 72 -19.83 5.24 9.63
N GLN A 73 -18.83 4.38 9.33
CA GLN A 73 -17.51 4.82 8.84
C GLN A 73 -17.17 4.30 7.44
N LYS A 74 -18.08 3.58 6.79
CA LYS A 74 -17.83 2.99 5.45
C LYS A 74 -17.53 4.02 4.36
N ASP A 75 -17.89 5.27 4.57
CA ASP A 75 -17.75 6.35 3.58
C ASP A 75 -16.70 7.41 3.94
N ASN A 76 -15.94 7.20 5.01
CA ASN A 76 -14.89 8.14 5.40
C ASN A 76 -13.61 7.90 4.55
N PRO A 77 -13.21 8.84 3.65
CA PRO A 77 -11.98 8.74 2.86
C PRO A 77 -10.73 8.56 3.73
N ASP A 78 -10.75 9.11 4.95
CA ASP A 78 -9.65 8.98 5.91
C ASP A 78 -9.42 7.54 6.37
N SER A 79 -10.41 6.65 6.20
CA SER A 79 -10.28 5.22 6.49
C SER A 79 -9.68 4.42 5.33
N SER A 80 -9.53 5.02 4.13
CA SER A 80 -9.01 4.32 2.96
C SER A 80 -7.58 3.82 3.19
N ARG A 81 -7.29 2.58 2.72
CA ARG A 81 -5.90 2.11 2.70
C ARG A 81 -5.11 2.80 1.57
N LEU A 82 -3.85 3.10 1.85
CA LEU A 82 -2.94 3.60 0.81
C LEU A 82 -2.54 2.47 -0.15
N MET A 83 -2.46 1.25 0.36
CA MET A 83 -1.87 0.13 -0.36
C MET A 83 -2.62 -1.18 -0.06
N SER A 84 -3.04 -1.89 -1.10
CA SER A 84 -3.58 -3.24 -0.99
C SER A 84 -2.47 -4.25 -0.66
N ARG A 85 -2.88 -5.47 -0.27
CA ARG A 85 -1.92 -6.56 -0.01
C ARG A 85 -1.04 -6.87 -1.24
N ILE A 86 -1.61 -6.84 -2.44
CA ILE A 86 -0.86 -7.14 -3.68
C ILE A 86 0.16 -6.03 -3.96
N GLU A 87 -0.24 -4.78 -3.81
CA GLU A 87 0.65 -3.63 -3.96
C GLU A 87 1.80 -3.67 -2.95
N LYS A 88 1.50 -4.03 -1.68
CA LYS A 88 2.53 -4.19 -0.64
C LYS A 88 3.56 -5.25 -1.00
N ILE A 89 3.11 -6.43 -1.44
CA ILE A 89 3.99 -7.52 -1.87
C ILE A 89 4.88 -7.07 -3.03
N ARG A 90 4.28 -6.42 -4.05
CA ARG A 90 5.00 -5.95 -5.23
C ARG A 90 6.04 -4.88 -4.87
N THR A 91 5.63 -3.85 -4.15
CA THR A 91 6.54 -2.77 -3.74
C THR A 91 7.72 -3.30 -2.92
N LEU A 92 7.49 -4.24 -1.99
CA LEU A 92 8.57 -4.86 -1.21
C LEU A 92 9.47 -5.74 -2.08
N ALA A 93 8.92 -6.42 -3.08
CA ALA A 93 9.71 -7.24 -4.00
C ALA A 93 10.57 -6.38 -4.94
N ASP A 94 10.09 -5.18 -5.29
CA ASP A 94 10.78 -4.22 -6.17
C ASP A 94 11.80 -3.35 -5.40
N PHE A 95 11.80 -3.38 -4.06
CA PHE A 95 12.78 -2.66 -3.26
C PHE A 95 14.19 -3.26 -3.41
N GLU A 96 15.20 -2.40 -3.22
CA GLU A 96 16.59 -2.81 -3.10
C GLU A 96 16.78 -3.82 -1.96
N ASP A 97 17.85 -4.62 -2.04
CA ASP A 97 18.13 -5.68 -1.06
C ASP A 97 18.18 -5.16 0.38
N SER A 98 18.67 -3.93 0.60
CA SER A 98 18.73 -3.28 1.91
C SER A 98 17.37 -2.98 2.55
N LEU A 99 16.32 -2.88 1.72
CA LEU A 99 14.95 -2.58 2.13
C LEU A 99 14.02 -3.81 2.03
N ARG A 100 14.42 -4.81 1.25
CA ARG A 100 13.59 -5.99 1.00
C ARG A 100 13.73 -6.99 2.14
N PRO A 101 12.64 -7.31 2.89
CA PRO A 101 12.68 -8.36 3.89
C PRO A 101 12.81 -9.75 3.23
N ASP A 102 13.44 -10.71 3.90
CA ASP A 102 13.43 -12.10 3.46
C ASP A 102 12.03 -12.68 3.51
N TYR A 103 11.27 -12.32 4.56
CA TYR A 103 9.89 -12.78 4.78
C TYR A 103 8.92 -11.64 4.97
N LEU A 104 7.73 -11.78 4.38
CA LEU A 104 6.57 -10.95 4.64
C LEU A 104 5.47 -11.83 5.27
N LEU A 105 5.25 -11.66 6.57
CA LEU A 105 4.25 -12.40 7.33
C LEU A 105 2.97 -11.58 7.44
N PHE A 106 1.88 -12.09 6.85
CA PHE A 106 0.53 -11.56 7.07
C PHE A 106 -0.16 -12.32 8.19
N LEU A 107 -0.42 -11.64 9.32
CA LEU A 107 -1.30 -12.16 10.35
C LEU A 107 -2.76 -11.82 10.00
N LYS A 108 -3.65 -12.79 10.18
CA LYS A 108 -5.09 -12.53 10.08
C LYS A 108 -5.51 -11.71 11.30
N PHE A 109 -5.99 -10.48 11.06
CA PHE A 109 -6.55 -9.65 12.12
C PHE A 109 -8.04 -10.00 12.29
N ASP A 110 -8.32 -10.85 13.26
CA ASP A 110 -9.66 -11.33 13.58
C ASP A 110 -9.94 -11.15 15.08
N ARG A 111 -11.07 -11.68 15.55
CA ARG A 111 -11.49 -11.56 16.94
C ARG A 111 -10.46 -12.13 17.93
N SER A 112 -9.78 -13.21 17.56
CA SER A 112 -8.75 -13.82 18.41
C SER A 112 -7.58 -12.87 18.60
N LEU A 113 -7.01 -12.36 17.50
CA LEU A 113 -5.87 -11.45 17.55
C LEU A 113 -6.25 -10.09 18.15
N ALA A 114 -7.46 -9.57 17.86
CA ALA A 114 -7.95 -8.31 18.41
C ALA A 114 -8.17 -8.37 19.92
N GLY A 115 -8.55 -9.53 20.47
CA GLY A 115 -8.74 -9.75 21.90
C GLY A 115 -7.49 -10.20 22.66
N MET A 116 -6.38 -10.45 21.96
CA MET A 116 -5.13 -10.93 22.54
C MET A 116 -4.45 -9.82 23.35
N SER A 117 -4.11 -10.09 24.61
CA SER A 117 -3.36 -9.14 25.41
C SER A 117 -1.96 -8.91 24.87
N ALA A 118 -1.31 -7.82 25.28
CA ALA A 118 0.06 -7.53 24.87
C ALA A 118 1.04 -8.64 25.32
N VAL A 119 0.84 -9.17 26.52
CA VAL A 119 1.66 -10.27 27.05
C VAL A 119 1.49 -11.53 26.22
N GLU A 120 0.25 -11.95 25.96
CA GLU A 120 -0.01 -13.11 25.11
C GLU A 120 0.57 -12.95 23.71
N PHE A 121 0.50 -11.75 23.14
CA PHE A 121 1.10 -11.46 21.83
C PHE A 121 2.62 -11.69 21.86
N ILE A 122 3.31 -11.22 22.88
CA ILE A 122 4.76 -11.43 23.04
C ILE A 122 5.05 -12.92 23.22
N GLU A 123 4.42 -13.57 24.19
CA GLU A 123 4.75 -14.94 24.56
C GLU A 123 4.38 -15.94 23.45
N GLN A 124 3.15 -15.91 22.94
CA GLN A 124 2.67 -16.93 21.97
C GLN A 124 3.19 -16.66 20.54
N ILE A 125 3.27 -15.38 20.13
CA ILE A 125 3.64 -15.06 18.74
C ILE A 125 5.15 -14.83 18.62
N LEU A 126 5.72 -13.91 19.40
CA LEU A 126 7.11 -13.53 19.22
C LEU A 126 8.07 -14.59 19.79
N VAL A 127 7.77 -15.11 20.99
CA VAL A 127 8.65 -16.07 21.68
C VAL A 127 8.40 -17.50 21.24
N GLU A 128 7.19 -18.02 21.38
CA GLU A 128 6.92 -19.44 21.14
C GLU A 128 6.89 -19.78 19.64
N SER A 129 6.14 -19.00 18.84
CA SER A 129 5.93 -19.30 17.43
C SER A 129 7.11 -18.89 16.55
N LEU A 130 7.60 -17.66 16.70
CA LEU A 130 8.64 -17.07 15.84
C LEU A 130 10.04 -17.16 16.44
N LYS A 131 10.17 -17.31 17.77
CA LYS A 131 11.47 -17.40 18.48
C LYS A 131 12.40 -16.29 18.06
N ILE A 132 11.90 -15.05 18.07
CA ILE A 132 12.64 -13.90 17.53
C ILE A 132 13.96 -13.67 18.27
N ARG A 133 14.96 -13.13 17.56
CA ARG A 133 16.22 -12.67 18.15
C ARG A 133 16.24 -11.17 18.39
N ALA A 134 15.48 -10.42 17.59
CA ALA A 134 15.32 -8.98 17.73
C ALA A 134 13.99 -8.51 17.18
N VAL A 135 13.45 -7.44 17.76
CA VAL A 135 12.29 -6.71 17.23
C VAL A 135 12.61 -5.23 17.08
N ILE A 136 12.20 -4.66 15.95
CA ILE A 136 12.36 -3.25 15.63
C ILE A 136 10.98 -2.63 15.47
N VAL A 137 10.71 -1.55 16.22
CA VAL A 137 9.40 -0.88 16.22
C VAL A 137 9.56 0.64 16.07
N GLY A 138 8.49 1.33 15.74
CA GLY A 138 8.46 2.79 15.80
C GLY A 138 8.38 3.28 17.24
N ASP A 139 8.77 4.53 17.47
CA ASP A 139 8.75 5.20 18.79
C ASP A 139 7.33 5.32 19.41
N ASP A 140 6.29 5.29 18.57
CA ASP A 140 4.88 5.35 18.97
C ASP A 140 4.18 3.97 18.93
N PHE A 141 4.94 2.90 18.84
CA PHE A 141 4.38 1.56 18.68
C PHE A 141 3.50 1.17 19.87
N ARG A 142 2.28 0.72 19.57
CA ARG A 142 1.33 0.19 20.53
C ARG A 142 0.69 -1.08 20.00
N PHE A 143 0.54 -2.10 20.83
CA PHE A 143 0.02 -3.42 20.44
C PHE A 143 -0.81 -4.06 21.54
N GLY A 144 -1.41 -5.22 21.20
CA GLY A 144 -2.32 -5.94 22.08
C GLY A 144 -3.69 -5.28 22.24
N CYS A 145 -4.57 -5.94 22.94
CA CYS A 145 -5.91 -5.45 23.24
C CYS A 145 -5.83 -4.11 23.98
N ASP A 146 -6.70 -3.17 23.60
CA ASP A 146 -6.73 -1.80 24.12
C ASP A 146 -5.42 -1.01 23.97
N ARG A 147 -4.50 -1.47 23.10
CA ARG A 147 -3.19 -0.84 22.85
C ARG A 147 -2.33 -0.69 24.11
N LYS A 148 -2.44 -1.64 25.06
CA LYS A 148 -1.74 -1.61 26.35
C LYS A 148 -0.27 -1.97 26.26
N GLY A 149 0.16 -2.66 25.20
CA GLY A 149 1.55 -2.95 24.94
C GLY A 149 2.27 -1.75 24.34
N ASP A 150 3.50 -1.53 24.76
CA ASP A 150 4.40 -0.48 24.32
C ASP A 150 5.86 -0.95 24.24
N PHE A 151 6.78 -0.01 24.02
CA PHE A 151 8.19 -0.29 23.92
C PHE A 151 8.78 -0.83 25.25
N ASP A 152 8.38 -0.26 26.40
CA ASP A 152 8.90 -0.65 27.69
C ASP A 152 8.51 -2.09 28.04
N LEU A 153 7.25 -2.46 27.80
CA LEU A 153 6.79 -3.83 27.96
C LEU A 153 7.56 -4.80 27.05
N LEU A 154 7.80 -4.43 25.78
CA LEU A 154 8.60 -5.25 24.88
C LEU A 154 10.03 -5.42 25.39
N SER A 155 10.63 -4.36 25.93
CA SER A 155 11.99 -4.37 26.46
C SER A 155 12.12 -5.29 27.67
N ASP A 156 11.18 -5.18 28.63
CA ASP A 156 11.14 -6.04 29.83
C ASP A 156 11.05 -7.53 29.45
N TYR A 157 10.22 -7.82 28.44
CA TYR A 157 10.07 -9.18 27.94
C TYR A 157 11.25 -9.63 27.08
N GLY A 158 11.91 -8.69 26.40
CA GLY A 158 13.17 -8.93 25.70
C GLY A 158 14.25 -9.42 26.65
N ASP A 159 14.42 -8.75 27.79
CA ASP A 159 15.36 -9.16 28.84
C ASP A 159 14.99 -10.52 29.43
N LYS A 160 13.67 -10.77 29.64
CA LYS A 160 13.18 -12.03 30.20
C LYS A 160 13.41 -13.23 29.27
N TYR A 161 13.21 -13.04 27.95
CA TYR A 161 13.23 -14.14 26.97
C TYR A 161 14.45 -14.14 26.05
N GLY A 162 15.35 -13.17 26.17
CA GLY A 162 16.63 -13.13 25.46
C GLY A 162 16.53 -12.63 24.00
N PHE A 163 15.62 -11.71 23.69
CA PHE A 163 15.59 -11.02 22.42
C PHE A 163 15.83 -9.51 22.59
N SER A 164 16.49 -8.88 21.61
CA SER A 164 16.74 -7.45 21.66
C SER A 164 15.56 -6.63 21.14
N VAL A 165 15.35 -5.45 21.72
CA VAL A 165 14.32 -4.50 21.32
C VAL A 165 14.97 -3.18 20.91
N SER A 166 14.60 -2.64 19.77
CA SER A 166 15.08 -1.34 19.30
C SER A 166 13.93 -0.51 18.76
N SER A 167 13.94 0.79 19.06
CA SER A 167 13.03 1.74 18.44
C SER A 167 13.73 2.54 17.34
N ILE A 168 12.93 3.09 16.44
CA ILE A 168 13.36 4.05 15.44
C ILE A 168 12.60 5.33 15.67
N GLU A 169 13.34 6.43 15.71
CA GLU A 169 12.76 7.77 15.75
C GLU A 169 11.92 8.04 14.49
N SER A 170 10.86 8.80 14.69
CA SER A 170 9.97 9.18 13.62
C SER A 170 10.72 9.97 12.55
N HIS A 171 10.54 9.57 11.27
CA HIS A 171 11.09 10.32 10.14
C HIS A 171 10.27 11.56 9.88
N CYS A 172 10.92 12.73 9.84
CA CYS A 172 10.28 14.02 9.55
C CYS A 172 10.76 14.57 8.21
N ILE A 173 9.85 15.24 7.50
CA ILE A 173 10.11 16.09 6.33
C ILE A 173 9.46 17.44 6.63
N ASP A 174 10.21 18.53 6.51
CA ASP A 174 9.75 19.89 6.83
C ASP A 174 9.10 19.99 8.22
N ASP A 175 9.76 19.42 9.25
CA ASP A 175 9.29 19.33 10.64
C ASP A 175 7.98 18.56 10.85
N HIS A 176 7.47 17.89 9.83
CA HIS A 176 6.28 17.06 9.92
C HIS A 176 6.65 15.58 9.88
N ARG A 177 6.17 14.83 10.88
CA ARG A 177 6.33 13.37 10.92
C ARG A 177 5.66 12.72 9.71
N VAL A 178 6.43 11.97 8.94
CA VAL A 178 5.89 11.15 7.83
C VAL A 178 5.02 10.02 8.38
N SER A 179 3.75 9.97 7.97
CA SER A 179 2.80 8.95 8.40
C SER A 179 1.79 8.61 7.31
N SER A 180 1.21 7.40 7.38
CA SER A 180 0.14 7.01 6.45
C SER A 180 -1.07 7.97 6.47
N SER A 181 -1.38 8.57 7.63
CA SER A 181 -2.48 9.55 7.76
C SER A 181 -2.16 10.85 7.04
N LEU A 182 -0.94 11.37 7.17
CA LEU A 182 -0.51 12.58 6.49
C LEU A 182 -0.49 12.40 4.96
N ILE A 183 0.03 11.25 4.50
CA ILE A 183 0.03 10.90 3.07
C ILE A 183 -1.40 10.81 2.52
N ARG A 184 -2.29 10.17 3.27
CA ARG A 184 -3.71 10.06 2.87
C ARG A 184 -4.36 11.43 2.77
N GLY A 185 -4.12 12.31 3.76
CA GLY A 185 -4.58 13.70 3.73
C GLY A 185 -4.03 14.46 2.53
N ALA A 186 -2.76 14.29 2.18
CA ALA A 186 -2.17 14.91 0.99
C ALA A 186 -2.86 14.43 -0.30
N LEU A 187 -3.10 13.11 -0.45
CA LEU A 187 -3.80 12.55 -1.61
C LEU A 187 -5.26 13.01 -1.73
N ILE A 188 -5.98 13.08 -0.61
CA ILE A 188 -7.37 13.59 -0.57
C ILE A 188 -7.43 15.06 -1.02
N ASN A 189 -6.41 15.84 -0.71
CA ASN A 189 -6.31 17.26 -1.09
C ASN A 189 -5.52 17.47 -2.40
N ASP A 190 -5.38 16.43 -3.22
CA ASP A 190 -4.71 16.49 -4.54
C ASP A 190 -3.24 16.93 -4.51
N GLN A 191 -2.59 16.82 -3.36
CA GLN A 191 -1.17 17.17 -3.17
C GLN A 191 -0.27 15.95 -3.50
N LEU A 192 -0.30 15.49 -4.75
CA LEU A 192 0.41 14.28 -5.20
C LEU A 192 1.92 14.40 -4.94
N GLU A 193 2.57 15.48 -5.33
CA GLU A 193 4.01 15.71 -5.12
C GLU A 193 4.40 15.57 -3.63
N ARG A 194 3.57 16.12 -2.74
CA ARG A 194 3.80 15.99 -1.30
C ARG A 194 3.65 14.55 -0.82
N ALA A 195 2.66 13.83 -1.35
CA ALA A 195 2.48 12.41 -1.04
C ALA A 195 3.67 11.58 -1.54
N ASP A 196 4.14 11.85 -2.76
CA ASP A 196 5.26 11.17 -3.40
C ASP A 196 6.58 11.42 -2.65
N THR A 197 6.82 12.67 -2.21
CA THR A 197 7.96 13.01 -1.35
C THR A 197 7.96 12.18 -0.06
N MET A 198 6.82 12.01 0.60
CA MET A 198 6.70 11.21 1.82
C MET A 198 6.80 9.69 1.55
N LEU A 199 6.35 9.25 0.39
CA LEU A 199 6.43 7.85 -0.04
C LEU A 199 7.84 7.47 -0.54
N GLY A 200 8.61 8.45 -1.03
CA GLY A 200 9.87 8.24 -1.76
C GLY A 200 9.67 7.67 -3.17
N ARG A 201 8.43 7.71 -3.70
CA ARG A 201 8.04 7.23 -5.03
C ARG A 201 6.65 7.74 -5.40
N PRO A 202 6.27 7.72 -6.70
CA PRO A 202 4.92 8.06 -7.13
C PRO A 202 3.85 7.17 -6.46
N TYR A 203 2.72 7.78 -6.10
CA TYR A 203 1.59 7.01 -5.58
C TYR A 203 1.00 6.13 -6.68
N THR A 204 0.94 4.83 -6.42
CA THR A 204 0.63 3.81 -7.43
C THR A 204 -0.50 2.90 -6.95
N ILE A 205 -1.44 2.59 -7.84
CA ILE A 205 -2.53 1.63 -7.63
C ILE A 205 -2.39 0.50 -8.63
N CYS A 206 -2.43 -0.76 -8.16
CA CYS A 206 -2.32 -1.93 -9.03
C CYS A 206 -3.63 -2.73 -9.06
N GLY A 207 -3.94 -3.30 -10.22
CA GLY A 207 -5.10 -4.17 -10.39
C GLY A 207 -5.05 -4.99 -11.67
N HIS A 208 -6.07 -5.82 -11.87
CA HIS A 208 -6.24 -6.57 -13.11
C HIS A 208 -7.13 -5.82 -14.08
N VAL A 209 -6.75 -5.82 -15.35
CA VAL A 209 -7.56 -5.23 -16.42
C VAL A 209 -8.73 -6.15 -16.73
N ASN A 210 -9.94 -5.66 -16.48
CA ASN A 210 -11.19 -6.38 -16.74
C ASN A 210 -11.94 -5.82 -17.94
N HIS A 211 -12.85 -6.64 -18.47
CA HIS A 211 -13.81 -6.15 -19.44
C HIS A 211 -14.75 -5.14 -18.78
N GLY A 212 -14.79 -3.92 -19.31
CA GLY A 212 -15.75 -2.88 -18.92
C GLY A 212 -16.91 -2.77 -19.90
N ASP A 213 -17.74 -1.74 -19.73
CA ASP A 213 -18.92 -1.45 -20.58
C ASP A 213 -18.57 -1.07 -22.03
N LYS A 214 -17.27 -0.97 -22.38
CA LYS A 214 -16.71 -0.61 -23.70
C LYS A 214 -17.22 0.73 -24.26
N ARG A 215 -17.83 1.60 -23.45
CA ARG A 215 -18.38 2.90 -23.86
C ARG A 215 -17.31 3.84 -24.43
N GLY A 216 -16.11 3.83 -23.86
CA GLY A 216 -14.99 4.64 -24.36
C GLY A 216 -14.60 4.30 -25.82
N ARG A 217 -14.70 3.04 -26.23
CA ARG A 217 -14.39 2.61 -27.60
C ARG A 217 -15.35 3.21 -28.63
N THR A 218 -16.64 3.42 -28.28
CA THR A 218 -17.63 3.99 -29.20
C THR A 218 -17.41 5.48 -29.47
N ILE A 219 -16.71 6.18 -28.59
CA ILE A 219 -16.38 7.60 -28.72
C ILE A 219 -14.94 7.86 -29.14
N GLY A 220 -14.17 6.80 -29.45
CA GLY A 220 -12.77 6.89 -29.90
C GLY A 220 -11.71 6.94 -28.79
N PHE A 221 -12.09 6.71 -27.54
CA PHE A 221 -11.18 6.67 -26.38
C PHE A 221 -11.31 5.32 -25.66
N PRO A 222 -10.70 4.23 -26.19
CA PRO A 222 -10.74 2.94 -25.52
C PRO A 222 -10.12 3.05 -24.13
N THR A 223 -10.81 2.52 -23.11
CA THR A 223 -10.35 2.53 -21.71
C THR A 223 -10.14 1.12 -21.20
N ALA A 224 -9.03 0.93 -20.47
CA ALA A 224 -8.78 -0.23 -19.64
C ALA A 224 -9.47 -0.03 -18.28
N ASN A 225 -10.33 -0.97 -17.90
CA ASN A 225 -10.99 -0.97 -16.60
C ASN A 225 -10.14 -1.75 -15.61
N ILE A 226 -9.56 -1.08 -14.62
CA ILE A 226 -8.72 -1.70 -13.61
C ILE A 226 -9.57 -2.09 -12.41
N HIS A 227 -9.66 -3.40 -12.15
CA HIS A 227 -10.41 -3.90 -11.02
C HIS A 227 -9.63 -3.72 -9.71
N LEU A 228 -10.12 -2.86 -8.84
CA LEU A 228 -9.53 -2.55 -7.55
C LEU A 228 -10.17 -3.41 -6.45
N ARG A 229 -9.34 -4.11 -5.66
CA ARG A 229 -9.79 -4.88 -4.49
C ARG A 229 -9.89 -3.98 -3.25
N ARG A 230 -10.46 -2.78 -3.43
CA ARG A 230 -10.68 -1.80 -2.35
C ARG A 230 -12.04 -1.12 -2.55
N THR A 231 -12.71 -0.79 -1.46
CA THR A 231 -14.00 -0.10 -1.47
C THR A 231 -13.85 1.42 -1.42
N GLN A 232 -12.66 1.89 -1.05
CA GLN A 232 -12.34 3.31 -0.90
C GLN A 232 -10.96 3.62 -1.46
N THR A 233 -10.79 4.86 -1.93
CA THR A 233 -9.51 5.41 -2.41
C THR A 233 -9.38 6.85 -1.95
N PRO A 234 -8.16 7.33 -1.64
CA PRO A 234 -7.95 8.74 -1.32
C PRO A 234 -7.99 9.65 -2.56
N LEU A 235 -7.92 9.10 -3.78
CA LEU A 235 -7.95 9.85 -5.03
C LEU A 235 -9.34 9.86 -5.66
N HIS A 236 -9.74 11.02 -6.21
CA HIS A 236 -10.96 11.21 -6.98
C HIS A 236 -10.73 12.22 -8.11
N GLY A 237 -11.18 11.88 -9.33
CA GLY A 237 -11.09 12.76 -10.50
C GLY A 237 -10.29 12.17 -11.64
N VAL A 238 -9.82 13.04 -12.50
CA VAL A 238 -9.06 12.73 -13.71
C VAL A 238 -7.61 13.14 -13.53
N TYR A 239 -6.69 12.23 -13.86
CA TYR A 239 -5.24 12.38 -13.63
C TYR A 239 -4.44 12.02 -14.88
N SER A 240 -3.30 12.66 -15.11
CA SER A 240 -2.25 12.10 -15.95
C SER A 240 -1.57 10.95 -15.21
N VAL A 241 -1.28 9.87 -15.92
CA VAL A 241 -0.76 8.65 -15.34
C VAL A 241 0.27 7.97 -16.23
N THR A 242 1.09 7.12 -15.62
CA THR A 242 1.89 6.11 -16.32
C THR A 242 1.41 4.72 -15.91
N MET A 243 1.06 3.89 -16.87
CA MET A 243 0.82 2.48 -16.67
C MET A 243 2.13 1.70 -16.75
N HIS A 244 2.41 0.89 -15.75
CA HIS A 244 3.54 -0.04 -15.72
C HIS A 244 3.03 -1.46 -15.97
N SER A 245 3.56 -2.11 -17.00
CA SER A 245 3.25 -3.49 -17.35
C SER A 245 4.53 -4.28 -17.58
N LEU A 246 4.57 -5.53 -17.12
CA LEU A 246 5.71 -6.41 -17.34
C LEU A 246 5.91 -6.74 -18.83
N LYS A 247 4.85 -6.70 -19.63
CA LYS A 247 4.87 -7.08 -21.04
C LYS A 247 5.08 -5.89 -21.96
N HIS A 248 4.47 -4.74 -21.64
CA HIS A 248 4.42 -3.58 -22.53
C HIS A 248 5.31 -2.41 -22.05
N GLY A 249 5.95 -2.55 -20.86
CA GLY A 249 6.72 -1.47 -20.26
C GLY A 249 5.83 -0.33 -19.75
N ASP A 250 6.38 0.88 -19.80
CA ASP A 250 5.74 2.09 -19.31
C ASP A 250 4.99 2.80 -20.43
N VAL A 251 3.68 2.98 -20.24
CA VAL A 251 2.79 3.63 -21.22
C VAL A 251 2.08 4.81 -20.55
N ALA A 252 2.22 5.98 -21.13
CA ALA A 252 1.55 7.19 -20.66
C ALA A 252 0.04 7.16 -20.95
N GLY A 253 -0.76 7.82 -20.13
CA GLY A 253 -2.20 7.84 -20.30
C GLY A 253 -2.88 8.86 -19.40
N ILE A 254 -4.20 8.79 -19.43
CA ILE A 254 -5.10 9.54 -18.56
C ILE A 254 -6.01 8.56 -17.83
N ALA A 255 -6.24 8.77 -16.54
CA ALA A 255 -7.07 7.92 -15.70
C ALA A 255 -8.22 8.70 -15.09
N ASN A 256 -9.40 8.11 -15.05
CA ASN A 256 -10.51 8.53 -14.22
C ASN A 256 -10.62 7.56 -13.04
N ILE A 257 -10.57 8.08 -11.82
CA ILE A 257 -10.79 7.31 -10.60
C ILE A 257 -11.96 7.93 -9.82
N GLY A 258 -12.97 7.13 -9.56
CA GLY A 258 -14.19 7.61 -8.91
C GLY A 258 -15.00 6.50 -8.27
N ARG A 259 -16.15 6.87 -7.69
CA ARG A 259 -17.11 5.94 -7.08
C ARG A 259 -18.29 5.70 -7.98
N ARG A 260 -18.56 4.45 -8.28
CA ARG A 260 -19.75 4.06 -9.04
C ARG A 260 -20.76 3.41 -8.09
N PRO A 261 -22.01 3.93 -8.00
CA PRO A 261 -23.07 3.24 -7.28
C PRO A 261 -23.33 1.86 -7.89
N THR A 262 -23.44 0.85 -7.03
CA THR A 262 -23.81 -0.53 -7.41
C THR A 262 -24.98 -0.97 -6.55
N VAL A 263 -25.63 -2.09 -6.89
CA VAL A 263 -26.72 -2.68 -6.11
C VAL A 263 -26.25 -3.01 -4.67
N ASP A 264 -24.97 -3.36 -4.50
CA ASP A 264 -24.36 -3.75 -3.22
C ASP A 264 -23.59 -2.59 -2.55
N GLY A 265 -23.83 -1.32 -2.94
CA GLY A 265 -23.12 -0.14 -2.43
C GLY A 265 -22.34 0.61 -3.51
N ALA A 266 -21.26 1.31 -3.13
CA ALA A 266 -20.40 2.01 -4.08
C ALA A 266 -19.06 1.25 -4.24
N ARG A 267 -18.59 1.08 -5.47
CA ARG A 267 -17.27 0.53 -5.78
C ARG A 267 -16.38 1.60 -6.37
N VAL A 268 -15.10 1.55 -6.03
CA VAL A 268 -14.08 2.37 -6.70
C VAL A 268 -13.84 1.79 -8.08
N GLN A 269 -13.92 2.64 -9.09
CA GLN A 269 -13.62 2.32 -10.47
C GLN A 269 -12.42 3.13 -10.94
N LEU A 270 -11.48 2.49 -11.58
CA LEU A 270 -10.33 3.10 -12.22
C LEU A 270 -10.38 2.75 -13.71
N GLU A 271 -10.56 3.76 -14.53
CA GLU A 271 -10.58 3.65 -16.00
C GLU A 271 -9.37 4.41 -16.54
N VAL A 272 -8.57 3.75 -17.38
CA VAL A 272 -7.35 4.31 -17.95
C VAL A 272 -7.42 4.28 -19.47
N HIS A 273 -7.28 5.44 -20.11
CA HIS A 273 -7.04 5.56 -21.55
C HIS A 273 -5.54 5.77 -21.78
N LEU A 274 -4.92 4.84 -22.51
CA LEU A 274 -3.50 4.85 -22.82
C LEU A 274 -3.25 5.57 -24.14
N PHE A 275 -2.21 6.40 -24.18
CA PHE A 275 -1.85 7.16 -25.38
C PHE A 275 -1.05 6.26 -26.34
N ASP A 276 -1.34 6.38 -27.64
CA ASP A 276 -0.64 5.66 -28.71
C ASP A 276 -0.52 4.14 -28.46
N PHE A 277 -1.58 3.55 -27.86
CA PHE A 277 -1.59 2.15 -27.46
C PHE A 277 -2.87 1.46 -27.93
N ASP A 278 -2.73 0.39 -28.74
CA ASP A 278 -3.84 -0.35 -29.35
C ASP A 278 -3.83 -1.86 -29.04
N GLU A 279 -2.90 -2.31 -28.17
CA GLU A 279 -2.78 -3.72 -27.82
C GLU A 279 -3.85 -4.15 -26.80
N SER A 280 -4.13 -5.46 -26.77
CA SER A 280 -5.08 -6.04 -25.80
C SER A 280 -4.35 -6.43 -24.51
N ILE A 281 -4.77 -5.82 -23.41
CA ILE A 281 -4.22 -6.06 -22.06
C ILE A 281 -5.22 -6.69 -21.09
N TYR A 282 -6.33 -7.26 -21.59
CA TYR A 282 -7.31 -7.91 -20.73
C TYR A 282 -6.72 -9.08 -19.94
N GLY A 283 -7.05 -9.14 -18.65
CA GLY A 283 -6.54 -10.15 -17.73
C GLY A 283 -5.12 -9.87 -17.20
N GLU A 284 -4.42 -8.88 -17.76
CA GLU A 284 -3.08 -8.51 -17.29
C GLU A 284 -3.17 -7.77 -15.95
N GLN A 285 -2.14 -7.96 -15.14
CA GLN A 285 -1.93 -7.17 -13.92
C GLN A 285 -1.06 -5.96 -14.27
N VAL A 286 -1.59 -4.77 -14.05
CA VAL A 286 -0.93 -3.50 -14.30
C VAL A 286 -0.89 -2.64 -13.05
N CYS A 287 0.05 -1.70 -13.02
CA CYS A 287 0.14 -0.68 -11.97
C CYS A 287 0.06 0.71 -12.61
N ILE A 288 -0.69 1.59 -12.00
CA ILE A 288 -0.96 2.95 -12.47
C ILE A 288 -0.36 3.93 -11.48
N SER A 289 0.67 4.64 -11.88
CA SER A 289 1.27 5.74 -11.14
C SER A 289 0.57 7.04 -11.49
N PHE A 290 0.10 7.76 -10.47
CA PHE A 290 -0.60 9.04 -10.62
C PHE A 290 0.42 10.18 -10.56
N GLN A 291 0.36 11.12 -11.51
CA GLN A 291 1.33 12.22 -11.63
C GLN A 291 0.68 13.57 -11.37
N HIS A 292 -0.26 14.00 -12.20
CA HIS A 292 -0.90 15.30 -12.05
C HIS A 292 -2.42 15.19 -12.08
N LYS A 293 -3.09 15.94 -11.22
CA LYS A 293 -4.54 16.10 -11.32
C LYS A 293 -4.89 16.99 -12.52
N ILE A 294 -5.76 16.50 -13.38
CA ILE A 294 -6.28 17.23 -14.54
C ILE A 294 -7.52 18.02 -14.14
N ARG A 295 -8.48 17.36 -13.46
CA ARG A 295 -9.75 17.94 -12.99
C ARG A 295 -10.51 17.00 -12.06
N ASP A 296 -11.56 17.51 -11.44
CA ASP A 296 -12.57 16.70 -10.73
C ASP A 296 -13.47 15.95 -11.71
N GLU A 297 -14.21 14.94 -11.20
CA GLU A 297 -15.26 14.28 -11.96
C GLU A 297 -16.37 15.27 -12.34
N LYS A 298 -16.88 15.15 -13.55
CA LYS A 298 -17.96 15.98 -14.07
C LYS A 298 -19.00 15.13 -14.79
N LYS A 299 -20.28 15.42 -14.58
CA LYS A 299 -21.37 14.83 -15.34
C LYS A 299 -21.54 15.60 -16.66
N PHE A 300 -21.83 14.87 -17.73
CA PHE A 300 -22.05 15.44 -19.06
C PHE A 300 -23.47 15.14 -19.53
N GLU A 301 -24.10 16.14 -20.13
CA GLU A 301 -25.47 16.04 -20.67
C GLU A 301 -25.51 15.34 -22.03
N SER A 302 -24.39 15.32 -22.76
CA SER A 302 -24.27 14.70 -24.09
C SER A 302 -22.96 13.94 -24.26
N PHE A 303 -22.98 12.95 -25.16
CA PHE A 303 -21.79 12.20 -25.55
C PHE A 303 -20.76 13.10 -26.27
N ASP A 304 -21.20 14.08 -27.05
CA ASP A 304 -20.30 15.01 -27.74
C ASP A 304 -19.55 15.90 -26.73
N GLY A 305 -20.25 16.41 -25.70
CA GLY A 305 -19.63 17.16 -24.62
C GLY A 305 -18.62 16.33 -23.82
N LEU A 306 -18.92 15.06 -23.56
CA LEU A 306 -17.97 14.13 -22.92
C LEU A 306 -16.74 13.92 -23.83
N LYS A 307 -16.93 13.68 -25.13
CA LYS A 307 -15.84 13.48 -26.09
C LYS A 307 -14.91 14.70 -26.19
N GLN A 308 -15.47 15.89 -26.31
CA GLN A 308 -14.70 17.13 -26.34
C GLN A 308 -13.88 17.33 -25.07
N GLN A 309 -14.49 17.06 -23.90
CA GLN A 309 -13.76 17.18 -22.63
C GLN A 309 -12.61 16.18 -22.53
N ILE A 310 -12.81 14.91 -22.93
CA ILE A 310 -11.73 13.91 -22.92
C ILE A 310 -10.58 14.35 -23.83
N GLN A 311 -10.86 14.94 -25.00
CA GLN A 311 -9.82 15.46 -25.90
C GLN A 311 -8.98 16.55 -25.21
N LEU A 312 -9.64 17.49 -24.54
CA LEU A 312 -8.95 18.55 -23.78
C LEU A 312 -8.12 17.99 -22.62
N ASP A 313 -8.68 17.01 -21.90
CA ASP A 313 -8.00 16.33 -20.80
C ASP A 313 -6.74 15.61 -21.30
N CYS A 314 -6.82 14.88 -22.43
CA CYS A 314 -5.67 14.23 -23.04
C CYS A 314 -4.59 15.22 -23.49
N GLN A 315 -4.97 16.35 -24.12
CA GLN A 315 -4.02 17.38 -24.52
C GLN A 315 -3.29 17.98 -23.31
N LYS A 316 -4.04 18.26 -22.23
CA LYS A 316 -3.46 18.79 -20.98
C LYS A 316 -2.51 17.77 -20.37
N ALA A 317 -2.89 16.49 -20.27
CA ALA A 317 -2.06 15.43 -19.73
C ALA A 317 -0.76 15.25 -20.53
N LEU A 318 -0.83 15.22 -21.86
CA LEU A 318 0.34 15.11 -22.73
C LEU A 318 1.29 16.30 -22.58
N GLY A 319 0.74 17.51 -22.37
CA GLY A 319 1.54 18.72 -22.11
C GLY A 319 2.33 18.62 -20.80
N LEU A 320 1.69 18.14 -19.74
CA LEU A 320 2.33 17.98 -18.42
C LEU A 320 3.44 16.90 -18.47
N LEU A 321 3.15 15.73 -19.04
CA LEU A 321 4.09 14.61 -19.14
C LEU A 321 5.31 14.86 -20.01
N LYS A 322 5.22 15.81 -20.98
CA LYS A 322 6.37 16.22 -21.82
C LYS A 322 7.35 17.14 -21.11
N ASN A 323 6.86 17.93 -20.15
CA ASN A 323 7.70 18.87 -19.40
C ASN A 323 8.55 18.21 -18.30
N GLU A 324 8.30 16.92 -18.01
CA GLU A 324 9.04 16.14 -17.00
C GLU A 324 10.13 15.23 -17.62
N ARG A 325 10.23 15.18 -18.94
CA ARG A 325 11.31 14.48 -19.68
C ARG A 325 12.41 15.44 -20.08
#